data_81ea14c73738b34b36746649b683c780
#
_entry.id   81ea14c73738b34b36746649b683c780
#
_cell.length_a   1.000
_cell.length_b   1.000
_cell.length_c   1.000
_cell.angle_alpha   90.00
_cell.angle_beta   90.00
_cell.angle_gamma   90.00
#
_symmetry.space_group_name_H-M   'P 1'
#
loop_
_entity.id
_entity.type
_entity.pdbx_description
1 polymer ?
#
loop_
_entity_poly.entity_id
_entity_poly.type
_entity_poly.pdbx_seq_one_letter_code
_entity_poly.pdbx_strand_id
1 'polypeptide(L)'
;MSINKKDYQFPLPGTEKLEHVPVIVGSGPAGLFCAWYLARAGYRPLVLERGQEAQKRKETVDRFWKDGVLNPDSNVQFGEGGAGTFSDGKLNTLVKDPNGRNHEVLKRFVEAGTPEEIVYQQKPHLGTDVLIGIVETMRHQIEEMGGSFRFETKVTDLCIENGHLTAVEVNNEEKIPADACVLALGHSARDTFDMLHRRGVYMEPKSFAVGLRMEHPQKMINYDLYGEEENEFLGAASYKVT
;
A
#
# COMPACT_ATOMS: atom_id res chain seq x y z
N MET A 1 17.26 29.41 -4.25
CA MET A 1 17.79 28.32 -3.40
C MET A 1 17.61 27.02 -4.18
N SER A 2 18.70 26.41 -4.65
CA SER A 2 18.60 25.08 -5.25
C SER A 2 18.40 24.08 -4.12
N ILE A 3 17.20 23.50 -4.05
CA ILE A 3 16.95 22.37 -3.15
C ILE A 3 17.73 21.21 -3.73
N ASN A 4 18.83 20.83 -3.09
CA ASN A 4 19.60 19.66 -3.45
C ASN A 4 18.76 18.41 -3.12
N LYS A 5 17.81 18.07 -3.98
CA LYS A 5 17.05 16.83 -3.88
C LYS A 5 18.01 15.69 -4.25
N LYS A 6 18.31 14.82 -3.28
CA LYS A 6 19.08 13.61 -3.55
C LYS A 6 18.20 12.64 -4.32
N ASP A 7 18.66 12.19 -5.48
CA ASP A 7 18.04 11.09 -6.18
C ASP A 7 18.33 9.78 -5.43
N TYR A 8 17.29 8.95 -5.31
CA TYR A 8 17.44 7.65 -4.67
C TYR A 8 18.34 6.74 -5.51
N GLN A 9 19.32 6.15 -4.86
CA GLN A 9 20.20 5.17 -5.49
C GLN A 9 19.68 3.76 -5.20
N PHE A 10 19.27 3.05 -6.24
CA PHE A 10 18.81 1.68 -6.11
C PHE A 10 19.99 0.75 -5.78
N PRO A 11 19.82 -0.18 -4.84
CA PRO A 11 20.81 -1.23 -4.63
C PRO A 11 20.95 -2.07 -5.90
N LEU A 12 22.16 -2.53 -6.17
CA LEU A 12 22.40 -3.48 -7.24
C LEU A 12 21.74 -4.82 -6.87
N PRO A 13 21.18 -5.56 -7.84
CA PRO A 13 20.70 -6.90 -7.62
C PRO A 13 21.79 -7.82 -7.07
N GLY A 14 21.41 -8.78 -6.22
CA GLY A 14 22.31 -9.82 -5.77
C GLY A 14 22.71 -10.77 -6.91
N THR A 15 23.64 -11.66 -6.61
CA THR A 15 24.15 -12.67 -7.56
C THR A 15 23.54 -14.05 -7.38
N GLU A 16 22.81 -14.27 -6.28
CA GLU A 16 22.12 -15.53 -6.02
C GLU A 16 20.94 -15.70 -6.98
N LYS A 17 20.83 -16.92 -7.49
CA LYS A 17 19.69 -17.31 -8.33
C LYS A 17 18.63 -17.95 -7.46
N LEU A 18 17.39 -17.45 -7.59
CA LEU A 18 16.22 -18.10 -7.02
C LEU A 18 15.75 -19.21 -7.97
N GLU A 19 15.39 -20.37 -7.43
CA GLU A 19 14.77 -21.46 -8.21
C GLU A 19 13.30 -21.12 -8.51
N HIS A 20 12.64 -20.48 -7.55
CA HIS A 20 11.25 -20.04 -7.65
C HIS A 20 11.14 -18.52 -7.66
N VAL A 21 10.03 -18.02 -8.18
CA VAL A 21 9.75 -16.58 -8.19
C VAL A 21 9.58 -16.04 -6.76
N PRO A 22 10.07 -14.82 -6.46
CA PRO A 22 9.81 -14.21 -5.15
C PRO A 22 8.32 -13.95 -4.98
N VAL A 23 7.79 -14.37 -3.84
CA VAL A 23 6.39 -14.17 -3.47
C VAL A 23 6.25 -12.94 -2.59
N ILE A 24 5.25 -12.10 -2.87
CA ILE A 24 4.93 -10.91 -2.09
C ILE A 24 3.50 -11.06 -1.58
N VAL A 25 3.31 -11.00 -0.27
CA VAL A 25 2.00 -11.14 0.37
C VAL A 25 1.44 -9.78 0.73
N GLY A 26 0.40 -9.39 0.01
CA GLY A 26 -0.28 -8.10 0.10
C GLY A 26 0.10 -7.14 -1.03
N SER A 27 -0.89 -6.51 -1.63
CA SER A 27 -0.78 -5.51 -2.70
C SER A 27 -1.01 -4.08 -2.21
N GLY A 28 -0.81 -3.82 -0.92
CA GLY A 28 -0.73 -2.47 -0.38
C GLY A 28 0.52 -1.72 -0.87
N PRO A 29 0.74 -0.46 -0.45
CA PRO A 29 1.88 0.34 -0.94
C PRO A 29 3.23 -0.38 -0.81
N ALA A 30 3.48 -1.05 0.31
CA ALA A 30 4.73 -1.78 0.51
C ALA A 30 4.91 -2.92 -0.49
N GLY A 31 3.86 -3.71 -0.73
CA GLY A 31 3.89 -4.83 -1.68
C GLY A 31 4.01 -4.37 -3.13
N LEU A 32 3.24 -3.35 -3.53
CA LEU A 32 3.31 -2.78 -4.89
C LEU A 32 4.70 -2.23 -5.21
N PHE A 33 5.29 -1.42 -4.32
CA PHE A 33 6.63 -0.91 -4.53
C PHE A 33 7.69 -2.02 -4.51
N CYS A 34 7.57 -3.00 -3.62
CA CYS A 34 8.45 -4.16 -3.61
C CYS A 34 8.38 -4.92 -4.95
N ALA A 35 7.16 -5.20 -5.44
CA ALA A 35 6.95 -5.88 -6.72
C ALA A 35 7.52 -5.07 -7.89
N TRP A 36 7.27 -3.75 -7.90
CA TRP A 36 7.76 -2.87 -8.95
C TRP A 36 9.30 -2.88 -9.04
N TYR A 37 9.99 -2.78 -7.89
CA TYR A 37 11.45 -2.79 -7.87
C TYR A 37 12.05 -4.15 -8.20
N LEU A 38 11.45 -5.24 -7.75
CA LEU A 38 11.88 -6.59 -8.11
C LEU A 38 11.68 -6.85 -9.62
N ALA A 39 10.53 -6.48 -10.17
CA ALA A 39 10.26 -6.62 -11.60
C ALA A 39 11.24 -5.79 -12.44
N ARG A 40 11.49 -4.54 -12.08
CA ARG A 40 12.51 -3.70 -12.71
C ARG A 40 13.92 -4.27 -12.64
N ALA A 41 14.26 -4.99 -11.58
CA ALA A 41 15.54 -5.67 -11.42
C ALA A 41 15.63 -7.01 -12.20
N GLY A 42 14.58 -7.39 -12.95
CA GLY A 42 14.53 -8.60 -13.77
C GLY A 42 14.01 -9.84 -13.04
N TYR A 43 13.57 -9.71 -11.78
CA TYR A 43 12.82 -10.76 -11.10
C TYR A 43 11.36 -10.77 -11.63
N ARG A 44 10.69 -11.90 -11.44
CA ARG A 44 9.28 -12.07 -11.83
C ARG A 44 8.43 -12.28 -10.58
N PRO A 45 8.20 -11.22 -9.77
CA PRO A 45 7.50 -11.39 -8.50
C PRO A 45 6.06 -11.85 -8.71
N LEU A 46 5.60 -12.73 -7.83
CA LEU A 46 4.19 -13.09 -7.69
C LEU A 46 3.61 -12.37 -6.48
N VAL A 47 2.63 -11.50 -6.71
CA VAL A 47 1.90 -10.79 -5.66
C VAL A 47 0.62 -11.54 -5.34
N LEU A 48 0.44 -11.90 -4.06
CA LEU A 48 -0.74 -12.56 -3.54
C LEU A 48 -1.54 -11.56 -2.71
N GLU A 49 -2.76 -11.26 -3.14
CA GLU A 49 -3.67 -10.35 -2.45
C GLU A 49 -4.93 -11.10 -2.01
N ARG A 50 -5.26 -11.01 -0.72
CA ARG A 50 -6.45 -11.68 -0.16
C ARG A 50 -7.75 -11.10 -0.68
N GLY A 51 -7.78 -9.79 -0.95
CA GLY A 51 -8.95 -9.09 -1.44
C GLY A 51 -9.01 -9.03 -2.96
N GLN A 52 -9.93 -8.23 -3.43
CA GLN A 52 -10.24 -8.04 -4.84
C GLN A 52 -9.32 -6.99 -5.49
N GLU A 53 -9.26 -7.02 -6.82
CA GLU A 53 -8.71 -5.92 -7.62
C GLU A 53 -9.48 -4.61 -7.40
N ALA A 54 -8.85 -3.49 -7.70
CA ALA A 54 -9.27 -2.16 -7.25
C ALA A 54 -10.71 -1.80 -7.63
N GLN A 55 -11.14 -2.07 -8.87
CA GLN A 55 -12.50 -1.73 -9.33
C GLN A 55 -13.55 -2.60 -8.63
N LYS A 56 -13.36 -3.90 -8.61
CA LYS A 56 -14.26 -4.84 -7.94
C LYS A 56 -14.32 -4.60 -6.43
N ARG A 57 -13.17 -4.24 -5.84
CA ARG A 57 -13.08 -3.83 -4.45
C ARG A 57 -13.91 -2.56 -4.18
N LYS A 58 -13.87 -1.56 -5.09
CA LYS A 58 -14.68 -0.35 -4.97
C LYS A 58 -16.16 -0.70 -4.88
N GLU A 59 -16.67 -1.54 -5.76
CA GLU A 59 -18.07 -1.99 -5.72
C GLU A 59 -18.42 -2.68 -4.39
N THR A 60 -17.51 -3.50 -3.85
CA THR A 60 -17.69 -4.18 -2.57
C THR A 60 -17.72 -3.21 -1.41
N VAL A 61 -16.85 -2.18 -1.42
CA VAL A 61 -16.83 -1.11 -0.41
C VAL A 61 -18.09 -0.25 -0.50
N ASP A 62 -18.51 0.15 -1.70
CA ASP A 62 -19.72 0.94 -1.90
C ASP A 62 -20.98 0.18 -1.40
N ARG A 63 -21.02 -1.14 -1.64
CA ARG A 63 -22.08 -2.00 -1.11
C ARG A 63 -22.06 -2.05 0.42
N PHE A 64 -20.88 -2.18 1.03
CA PHE A 64 -20.75 -2.16 2.48
C PHE A 64 -21.30 -0.86 3.09
N TRP A 65 -20.97 0.29 2.50
CA TRP A 65 -21.48 1.59 2.98
C TRP A 65 -23.00 1.72 2.80
N LYS A 66 -23.56 1.10 1.78
CA LYS A 66 -25.01 1.16 1.51
C LYS A 66 -25.79 0.17 2.35
N ASP A 67 -25.35 -1.07 2.43
CA ASP A 67 -26.14 -2.20 2.93
C ASP A 67 -25.64 -2.73 4.28
N GLY A 68 -24.49 -2.25 4.77
CA GLY A 68 -23.86 -2.70 6.02
C GLY A 68 -23.24 -4.11 5.94
N VAL A 69 -23.16 -4.73 4.75
CA VAL A 69 -22.65 -6.09 4.57
C VAL A 69 -21.14 -6.06 4.33
N LEU A 70 -20.37 -6.45 5.35
CA LEU A 70 -18.91 -6.51 5.30
C LEU A 70 -18.43 -7.79 4.60
N ASN A 71 -17.56 -7.63 3.59
CA ASN A 71 -16.71 -8.72 3.11
C ASN A 71 -15.43 -8.77 3.96
N PRO A 72 -15.14 -9.84 4.70
CA PRO A 72 -13.98 -9.90 5.61
C PRO A 72 -12.65 -9.91 4.88
N ASP A 73 -12.57 -10.38 3.66
CA ASP A 73 -11.35 -10.50 2.88
C ASP A 73 -11.17 -9.40 1.82
N SER A 74 -12.24 -8.62 1.50
CA SER A 74 -12.15 -7.47 0.59
C SER A 74 -13.00 -6.30 1.10
N ASN A 75 -12.37 -5.23 1.57
CA ASN A 75 -13.04 -4.10 2.22
C ASN A 75 -12.13 -2.86 2.23
N VAL A 76 -12.39 -1.86 3.09
CA VAL A 76 -11.56 -0.66 3.19
C VAL A 76 -10.11 -0.92 3.68
N GLN A 77 -9.81 -2.09 4.23
CA GLN A 77 -8.48 -2.44 4.73
C GLN A 77 -7.74 -3.43 3.81
N PHE A 78 -8.46 -4.35 3.19
CA PHE A 78 -7.92 -5.41 2.34
C PHE A 78 -8.36 -5.25 0.90
N GLY A 79 -7.49 -5.67 -0.01
CA GLY A 79 -7.64 -5.56 -1.45
C GLY A 79 -6.57 -4.70 -2.09
N GLU A 80 -6.55 -4.65 -3.39
CA GLU A 80 -5.53 -3.97 -4.19
C GLU A 80 -5.33 -2.51 -3.75
N GLY A 81 -4.07 -2.12 -3.58
CA GLY A 81 -3.67 -0.81 -3.09
C GLY A 81 -3.71 -0.66 -1.55
N GLY A 82 -4.23 -1.66 -0.83
CA GLY A 82 -4.29 -1.65 0.64
C GLY A 82 -5.23 -0.59 1.22
N ALA A 83 -5.11 -0.31 2.52
CA ALA A 83 -5.99 0.64 3.23
C ALA A 83 -5.86 2.09 2.73
N GLY A 84 -4.75 2.45 2.09
CA GLY A 84 -4.52 3.80 1.58
C GLY A 84 -5.44 4.19 0.43
N THR A 85 -5.86 3.26 -0.40
CA THR A 85 -6.69 3.51 -1.58
C THR A 85 -8.05 4.14 -1.25
N PHE A 86 -8.65 3.75 -0.12
CA PHE A 86 -9.93 4.26 0.35
C PHE A 86 -9.79 5.21 1.55
N SER A 87 -8.61 5.82 1.71
CA SER A 87 -8.35 6.86 2.72
C SER A 87 -8.68 8.25 2.17
N ASP A 88 -8.40 9.28 2.97
CA ASP A 88 -8.55 10.66 2.55
C ASP A 88 -7.48 11.15 1.55
N GLY A 89 -6.62 10.26 1.06
CA GLY A 89 -5.66 10.54 -0.02
C GLY A 89 -4.52 11.49 0.31
N LYS A 90 -4.30 11.76 1.58
CA LYS A 90 -3.17 12.61 2.01
C LYS A 90 -1.85 11.87 1.85
N LEU A 91 -0.92 12.44 1.10
CA LEU A 91 0.44 11.92 0.92
C LEU A 91 1.45 12.60 1.85
N ASN A 92 1.00 13.05 3.03
CA ASN A 92 1.84 13.76 3.97
C ASN A 92 2.69 12.79 4.80
N THR A 93 3.96 13.14 4.98
CA THR A 93 4.85 12.43 5.88
C THR A 93 5.68 13.40 6.71
N LEU A 94 5.93 13.05 7.97
CA LEU A 94 6.90 13.74 8.83
C LEU A 94 8.28 13.09 8.79
N VAL A 95 8.44 12.00 8.03
CA VAL A 95 9.70 11.30 7.91
C VAL A 95 10.69 12.16 7.10
N LYS A 96 11.86 12.38 7.67
CA LYS A 96 12.97 13.01 6.95
C LYS A 96 13.44 12.08 5.84
N ASP A 97 13.72 12.64 4.67
CA ASP A 97 14.15 11.87 3.48
C ASP A 97 15.63 12.07 3.12
N PRO A 98 16.56 11.60 3.95
CA PRO A 98 17.99 11.79 3.70
C PRO A 98 18.50 11.05 2.46
N ASN A 99 17.76 10.07 1.97
CA ASN A 99 18.15 9.20 0.86
C ASN A 99 17.33 9.42 -0.42
N GLY A 100 16.35 10.32 -0.43
CA GLY A 100 15.48 10.57 -1.61
C GLY A 100 14.37 9.54 -1.84
N ARG A 101 14.03 8.69 -0.86
CA ARG A 101 13.02 7.63 -1.01
C ARG A 101 11.61 8.18 -1.19
N ASN A 102 11.23 9.18 -0.40
CA ASN A 102 9.91 9.81 -0.56
C ASN A 102 9.78 10.49 -1.92
N HIS A 103 10.84 11.16 -2.36
CA HIS A 103 10.86 11.79 -3.67
C HIS A 103 10.74 10.76 -4.80
N GLU A 104 11.41 9.61 -4.66
CA GLU A 104 11.31 8.51 -5.61
C GLU A 104 9.88 7.93 -5.67
N VAL A 105 9.21 7.75 -4.52
CA VAL A 105 7.80 7.31 -4.47
C VAL A 105 6.89 8.29 -5.22
N LEU A 106 7.05 9.59 -5.01
CA LEU A 106 6.25 10.60 -5.72
C LEU A 106 6.53 10.61 -7.23
N LYS A 107 7.79 10.40 -7.65
CA LYS A 107 8.11 10.22 -9.08
C LYS A 107 7.37 9.03 -9.69
N ARG A 108 7.31 7.89 -8.98
CA ARG A 108 6.57 6.71 -9.46
C ARG A 108 5.07 7.00 -9.60
N PHE A 109 4.49 7.78 -8.69
CA PHE A 109 3.10 8.20 -8.80
C PHE A 109 2.88 9.11 -10.00
N VAL A 110 3.79 10.03 -10.29
CA VAL A 110 3.72 10.85 -11.51
C VAL A 110 3.80 9.98 -12.77
N GLU A 111 4.71 9.02 -12.82
CA GLU A 111 4.80 8.05 -13.92
C GLU A 111 3.55 7.16 -14.04
N ALA A 112 2.83 6.96 -12.94
CA ALA A 112 1.54 6.27 -12.92
C ALA A 112 0.33 7.18 -13.23
N GLY A 113 0.57 8.44 -13.60
CA GLY A 113 -0.45 9.35 -14.13
C GLY A 113 -0.95 10.42 -13.17
N THR A 114 -0.27 10.67 -12.04
CA THR A 114 -0.61 11.83 -11.19
C THR A 114 -0.03 13.12 -11.75
N PRO A 115 -0.64 14.28 -11.43
CA PRO A 115 -0.07 15.58 -11.75
C PRO A 115 1.34 15.75 -11.16
N GLU A 116 2.25 16.38 -11.88
CA GLU A 116 3.63 16.63 -11.43
C GLU A 116 3.71 17.49 -10.17
N GLU A 117 2.68 18.27 -9.89
CA GLU A 117 2.58 19.16 -8.73
C GLU A 117 2.77 18.43 -7.40
N ILE A 118 2.42 17.14 -7.31
CA ILE A 118 2.59 16.36 -6.08
C ILE A 118 4.06 16.29 -5.62
N VAL A 119 5.01 16.46 -6.53
CA VAL A 119 6.44 16.37 -6.23
C VAL A 119 6.95 17.59 -5.46
N TYR A 120 6.31 18.74 -5.61
CA TYR A 120 6.72 20.00 -4.96
C TYR A 120 5.67 20.59 -4.02
N GLN A 121 4.44 20.11 -4.04
CA GLN A 121 3.41 20.52 -3.07
C GLN A 121 3.81 20.08 -1.66
N GLN A 122 3.57 20.96 -0.69
CA GLN A 122 3.91 20.68 0.71
C GLN A 122 2.99 19.63 1.34
N LYS A 123 1.73 19.56 0.90
CA LYS A 123 0.71 18.63 1.40
C LYS A 123 -0.11 18.09 0.22
N PRO A 124 0.48 17.25 -0.63
CA PRO A 124 -0.25 16.71 -1.77
C PRO A 124 -1.42 15.84 -1.31
N HIS A 125 -2.52 15.97 -2.02
CA HIS A 125 -3.76 15.24 -1.76
C HIS A 125 -4.25 14.63 -3.08
N LEU A 126 -4.54 13.33 -3.06
CA LEU A 126 -5.06 12.60 -4.21
C LEU A 126 -6.42 12.00 -3.86
N GLY A 127 -7.43 12.24 -4.67
CA GLY A 127 -8.75 11.61 -4.50
C GLY A 127 -8.68 10.09 -4.66
N THR A 128 -9.66 9.40 -4.08
CA THR A 128 -9.76 7.92 -4.15
C THR A 128 -9.73 7.39 -5.58
N ASP A 129 -10.43 8.04 -6.51
CA ASP A 129 -10.47 7.61 -7.92
C ASP A 129 -9.09 7.73 -8.58
N VAL A 130 -8.32 8.77 -8.24
CA VAL A 130 -6.94 8.94 -8.72
C VAL A 130 -6.04 7.83 -8.15
N LEU A 131 -6.18 7.51 -6.86
CA LEU A 131 -5.41 6.45 -6.22
C LEU A 131 -5.70 5.06 -6.82
N ILE A 132 -6.95 4.78 -7.17
CA ILE A 132 -7.33 3.55 -7.88
C ILE A 132 -6.58 3.47 -9.22
N GLY A 133 -6.62 4.53 -10.02
CA GLY A 133 -5.92 4.57 -11.32
C GLY A 133 -4.41 4.39 -11.20
N ILE A 134 -3.78 4.98 -10.18
CA ILE A 134 -2.34 4.79 -9.90
C ILE A 134 -2.03 3.31 -9.60
N VAL A 135 -2.82 2.71 -8.71
CA VAL A 135 -2.62 1.32 -8.29
C VAL A 135 -2.75 0.36 -9.47
N GLU A 136 -3.77 0.54 -10.32
CA GLU A 136 -3.96 -0.25 -11.54
C GLU A 136 -2.82 -0.04 -12.53
N THR A 137 -2.39 1.19 -12.74
CA THR A 137 -1.26 1.50 -13.64
C THR A 137 0.03 0.85 -13.13
N MET A 138 0.31 0.94 -11.83
CA MET A 138 1.48 0.28 -11.24
C MET A 138 1.41 -1.24 -11.41
N ARG A 139 0.24 -1.86 -11.22
CA ARG A 139 0.06 -3.30 -11.49
C ARG A 139 0.39 -3.65 -12.93
N HIS A 140 -0.17 -2.93 -13.89
CA HIS A 140 0.10 -3.17 -15.31
C HIS A 140 1.58 -3.02 -15.64
N GLN A 141 2.27 -2.01 -15.11
CA GLN A 141 3.72 -1.86 -15.29
C GLN A 141 4.50 -3.06 -14.73
N ILE A 142 4.10 -3.59 -13.57
CA ILE A 142 4.71 -4.78 -12.97
C ILE A 142 4.48 -6.01 -13.86
N GLU A 143 3.27 -6.18 -14.38
CA GLU A 143 2.90 -7.28 -15.28
C GLU A 143 3.67 -7.20 -16.61
N GLU A 144 3.81 -6.01 -17.19
CA GLU A 144 4.62 -5.78 -18.41
C GLU A 144 6.10 -6.13 -18.19
N MET A 145 6.63 -5.93 -16.99
CA MET A 145 7.99 -6.33 -16.60
C MET A 145 8.10 -7.83 -16.23
N GLY A 146 7.01 -8.60 -16.32
CA GLY A 146 6.98 -10.04 -16.09
C GLY A 146 6.59 -10.47 -14.68
N GLY A 147 6.14 -9.56 -13.83
CA GLY A 147 5.48 -9.89 -12.55
C GLY A 147 4.06 -10.40 -12.77
N SER A 148 3.43 -10.88 -11.71
CA SER A 148 2.05 -11.38 -11.76
C SER A 148 1.31 -11.13 -10.46
N PHE A 149 -0.03 -11.07 -10.55
CA PHE A 149 -0.92 -10.88 -9.40
C PHE A 149 -1.95 -11.99 -9.32
N ARG A 150 -2.25 -12.40 -8.09
CA ARG A 150 -3.40 -13.29 -7.79
C ARG A 150 -4.22 -12.63 -6.70
N PHE A 151 -5.40 -12.20 -7.08
CA PHE A 151 -6.41 -11.65 -6.17
C PHE A 151 -7.27 -12.75 -5.56
N GLU A 152 -8.01 -12.43 -4.50
CA GLU A 152 -8.83 -13.37 -3.74
C GLU A 152 -8.01 -14.61 -3.32
N THR A 153 -6.70 -14.37 -3.06
CA THR A 153 -5.71 -15.39 -2.75
C THR A 153 -5.03 -15.05 -1.42
N LYS A 154 -5.53 -15.65 -0.36
CA LYS A 154 -5.08 -15.42 0.99
C LYS A 154 -3.99 -16.41 1.36
N VAL A 155 -2.84 -15.91 1.81
CA VAL A 155 -1.80 -16.78 2.38
C VAL A 155 -2.27 -17.26 3.75
N THR A 156 -2.38 -18.58 3.90
CA THR A 156 -2.90 -19.25 5.09
C THR A 156 -1.83 -19.96 5.90
N ASP A 157 -0.70 -20.30 5.27
CA ASP A 157 0.44 -20.90 5.98
C ASP A 157 1.77 -20.68 5.25
N LEU A 158 2.87 -20.97 5.96
CA LEU A 158 4.23 -21.03 5.44
C LEU A 158 4.78 -22.44 5.58
N CYS A 159 5.26 -23.02 4.51
CA CYS A 159 5.97 -24.30 4.52
C CYS A 159 7.45 -24.03 4.79
N ILE A 160 7.93 -24.45 5.95
CA ILE A 160 9.32 -24.24 6.37
C ILE A 160 9.93 -25.59 6.69
N GLU A 161 11.02 -25.94 6.02
CA GLU A 161 11.76 -27.18 6.22
C GLU A 161 13.23 -26.86 6.53
N ASN A 162 13.74 -27.43 7.64
CA ASN A 162 15.12 -27.20 8.08
C ASN A 162 15.50 -25.70 8.21
N GLY A 163 14.54 -24.85 8.58
CA GLY A 163 14.76 -23.40 8.71
C GLY A 163 14.68 -22.62 7.39
N HIS A 164 14.39 -23.26 6.28
CA HIS A 164 14.23 -22.63 4.97
C HIS A 164 12.77 -22.62 4.53
N LEU A 165 12.33 -21.52 3.93
CA LEU A 165 11.03 -21.45 3.27
C LEU A 165 11.07 -22.31 2.00
N THR A 166 10.07 -23.18 1.83
CA THR A 166 9.94 -24.04 0.65
C THR A 166 8.69 -23.72 -0.16
N ALA A 167 7.63 -23.24 0.49
CA ALA A 167 6.40 -22.83 -0.17
C ALA A 167 5.56 -21.90 0.72
N VAL A 168 4.61 -21.22 0.11
CA VAL A 168 3.48 -20.55 0.81
C VAL A 168 2.20 -21.31 0.49
N GLU A 169 1.35 -21.53 1.51
CA GLU A 169 0.04 -22.11 1.33
C GLU A 169 -1.01 -21.01 1.17
N VAL A 170 -1.89 -21.17 0.19
CA VAL A 170 -2.95 -20.20 -0.10
C VAL A 170 -4.33 -20.84 -0.02
N ASN A 171 -5.27 -20.12 0.55
CA ASN A 171 -6.68 -20.50 0.69
C ASN A 171 -6.90 -21.87 1.37
N ASN A 172 -5.93 -22.38 2.16
CA ASN A 172 -5.88 -23.72 2.76
C ASN A 172 -5.92 -24.89 1.74
N GLU A 173 -5.54 -24.66 0.50
CA GLU A 173 -5.71 -25.62 -0.59
C GLU A 173 -4.42 -25.84 -1.41
N GLU A 174 -3.82 -24.75 -1.87
CA GLU A 174 -2.72 -24.78 -2.82
C GLU A 174 -1.39 -24.39 -2.14
N LYS A 175 -0.32 -25.09 -2.47
CA LYS A 175 1.05 -24.73 -2.09
C LYS A 175 1.80 -24.18 -3.28
N ILE A 176 2.29 -22.96 -3.17
CA ILE A 176 3.08 -22.27 -4.17
C ILE A 176 4.54 -22.34 -3.74
N PRO A 177 5.42 -23.02 -4.50
CA PRO A 177 6.85 -23.06 -4.19
C PRO A 177 7.45 -21.64 -4.13
N ALA A 178 8.28 -21.38 -3.12
CA ALA A 178 8.90 -20.08 -2.91
C ALA A 178 10.20 -20.20 -2.12
N ASP A 179 11.27 -19.61 -2.63
CA ASP A 179 12.55 -19.51 -1.92
C ASP A 179 12.62 -18.24 -1.07
N ALA A 180 11.84 -17.22 -1.45
CA ALA A 180 11.77 -15.94 -0.77
C ALA A 180 10.32 -15.43 -0.72
N CYS A 181 9.92 -14.97 0.46
CA CYS A 181 8.60 -14.39 0.69
C CYS A 181 8.71 -13.05 1.41
N VAL A 182 8.09 -12.02 0.85
CA VAL A 182 7.98 -10.69 1.46
C VAL A 182 6.60 -10.53 2.07
N LEU A 183 6.54 -10.33 3.38
CA LEU A 183 5.29 -10.13 4.11
C LEU A 183 4.95 -8.63 4.16
N ALA A 184 4.05 -8.18 3.29
CA ALA A 184 3.58 -6.79 3.18
C ALA A 184 2.11 -6.65 3.65
N LEU A 185 1.78 -7.27 4.78
CA LEU A 185 0.44 -7.58 5.29
C LEU A 185 -0.39 -6.36 5.72
N GLY A 186 0.25 -5.21 5.95
CA GLY A 186 -0.39 -4.12 6.67
C GLY A 186 -0.63 -4.48 8.15
N HIS A 187 -1.39 -3.65 8.88
CA HIS A 187 -1.56 -3.84 10.33
C HIS A 187 -2.80 -4.66 10.71
N SER A 188 -3.71 -4.93 9.78
CA SER A 188 -5.04 -5.50 10.07
C SER A 188 -5.14 -7.02 9.84
N ALA A 189 -4.14 -7.64 9.24
CA ALA A 189 -4.13 -9.08 8.92
C ALA A 189 -3.86 -9.95 10.16
N ARG A 190 -4.75 -9.87 11.17
CA ARG A 190 -4.58 -10.53 12.49
C ARG A 190 -4.48 -12.04 12.38
N ASP A 191 -5.27 -12.64 11.52
CA ASP A 191 -5.25 -14.08 11.21
C ASP A 191 -3.87 -14.53 10.68
N THR A 192 -3.27 -13.72 9.82
CA THR A 192 -1.91 -13.99 9.31
C THR A 192 -0.87 -13.79 10.40
N PHE A 193 -0.99 -12.77 11.26
CA PHE A 193 -0.10 -12.61 12.42
C PHE A 193 -0.20 -13.78 13.39
N ASP A 194 -1.40 -14.29 13.66
CA ASP A 194 -1.59 -15.48 14.51
C ASP A 194 -0.93 -16.72 13.88
N MET A 195 -1.03 -16.88 12.57
CA MET A 195 -0.36 -17.97 11.82
C MET A 195 1.16 -17.83 11.96
N LEU A 196 1.73 -16.66 11.71
CA LEU A 196 3.16 -16.41 11.83
C LEU A 196 3.67 -16.67 13.25
N HIS A 197 2.91 -16.26 14.25
CA HIS A 197 3.25 -16.53 15.66
C HIS A 197 3.28 -18.03 15.97
N ARG A 198 2.28 -18.78 15.51
CA ARG A 198 2.26 -20.25 15.66
C ARG A 198 3.41 -20.95 14.94
N ARG A 199 3.89 -20.37 13.83
CA ARG A 199 5.07 -20.86 13.11
C ARG A 199 6.40 -20.48 13.75
N GLY A 200 6.38 -19.75 14.86
CA GLY A 200 7.58 -19.33 15.58
C GLY A 200 8.34 -18.19 14.91
N VAL A 201 7.71 -17.46 14.00
CA VAL A 201 8.29 -16.23 13.44
C VAL A 201 8.44 -15.22 14.56
N TYR A 202 9.64 -14.70 14.74
CA TYR A 202 9.92 -13.72 15.77
C TYR A 202 9.11 -12.44 15.57
N MET A 203 8.38 -12.02 16.61
CA MET A 203 7.57 -10.81 16.61
C MET A 203 7.71 -10.07 17.93
N GLU A 204 7.79 -8.75 17.88
CA GLU A 204 7.79 -7.89 19.05
C GLU A 204 6.53 -7.01 19.10
N PRO A 205 5.96 -6.78 20.28
CA PRO A 205 4.88 -5.82 20.44
C PRO A 205 5.40 -4.41 20.15
N LYS A 206 4.65 -3.66 19.37
CA LYS A 206 4.98 -2.28 19.03
C LYS A 206 3.88 -1.33 19.49
N SER A 207 4.26 -0.25 20.17
CA SER A 207 3.33 0.81 20.55
C SER A 207 2.73 1.48 19.33
N PHE A 208 1.45 1.83 19.39
CA PHE A 208 0.76 2.58 18.36
C PHE A 208 -0.12 3.66 19.00
N ALA A 209 -0.46 4.70 18.23
CA ALA A 209 -1.33 5.77 18.68
C ALA A 209 -2.79 5.31 18.71
N VAL A 210 -3.47 5.57 19.82
CA VAL A 210 -4.91 5.31 20.00
C VAL A 210 -5.59 6.65 20.25
N GLY A 211 -6.73 6.88 19.60
CA GLY A 211 -7.49 8.10 19.78
C GLY A 211 -8.87 8.02 19.15
N LEU A 212 -9.61 9.10 19.26
CA LEU A 212 -10.91 9.26 18.64
C LEU A 212 -10.78 10.08 17.35
N ARG A 213 -11.60 9.76 16.36
CA ARG A 213 -11.78 10.63 15.19
C ARG A 213 -12.73 11.74 15.58
N MET A 214 -12.35 12.99 15.29
CA MET A 214 -13.19 14.16 15.40
C MET A 214 -13.50 14.70 14.01
N GLU A 215 -14.75 15.02 13.76
CA GLU A 215 -15.21 15.62 12.51
C GLU A 215 -15.90 16.95 12.82
N HIS A 216 -15.65 17.94 11.98
CA HIS A 216 -16.24 19.27 12.11
C HIS A 216 -16.80 19.71 10.75
N PRO A 217 -17.90 20.51 10.73
CA PRO A 217 -18.34 21.15 9.51
C PRO A 217 -17.23 22.03 8.91
N GLN A 218 -16.94 21.87 7.62
CA GLN A 218 -15.87 22.62 6.96
C GLN A 218 -16.05 24.15 7.08
N LYS A 219 -17.29 24.64 6.99
CA LYS A 219 -17.62 26.07 7.15
C LYS A 219 -17.18 26.62 8.49
N MET A 220 -17.34 25.84 9.57
CA MET A 220 -16.89 26.25 10.91
C MET A 220 -15.36 26.40 10.92
N ILE A 221 -14.63 25.46 10.37
CA ILE A 221 -13.16 25.51 10.30
C ILE A 221 -12.69 26.66 9.42
N ASN A 222 -13.35 26.91 8.29
CA ASN A 222 -13.05 28.05 7.43
C ASN A 222 -13.24 29.37 8.18
N TYR A 223 -14.37 29.54 8.89
CA TYR A 223 -14.64 30.74 9.65
C TYR A 223 -13.61 30.99 10.75
N ASP A 224 -13.24 29.94 11.49
CA ASP A 224 -12.23 30.02 12.56
C ASP A 224 -10.84 30.41 12.05
N LEU A 225 -10.46 29.97 10.85
CA LEU A 225 -9.11 30.20 10.30
C LEU A 225 -9.04 31.39 9.33
N TYR A 226 -10.10 31.67 8.60
CA TYR A 226 -10.11 32.71 7.56
C TYR A 226 -11.00 33.90 7.91
N GLY A 227 -11.89 33.78 8.92
CA GLY A 227 -12.90 34.79 9.27
C GLY A 227 -14.13 34.75 8.36
N GLU A 228 -14.24 33.82 7.44
CA GLU A 228 -15.36 33.66 6.52
C GLU A 228 -15.61 32.15 6.23
N GLU A 229 -16.87 31.79 5.99
CA GLU A 229 -17.26 30.38 5.77
C GLU A 229 -16.79 29.81 4.42
N GLU A 230 -16.73 30.66 3.41
CA GLU A 230 -16.35 30.31 2.04
C GLU A 230 -15.40 31.38 1.49
N ASN A 231 -14.33 30.94 0.85
CA ASN A 231 -13.38 31.82 0.18
C ASN A 231 -12.99 31.22 -1.16
N GLU A 232 -13.17 31.98 -2.22
CA GLU A 232 -12.95 31.57 -3.60
C GLU A 232 -11.47 31.23 -3.90
N PHE A 233 -10.54 31.87 -3.18
CA PHE A 233 -9.10 31.75 -3.44
C PHE A 233 -8.38 30.79 -2.49
N LEU A 234 -8.87 30.61 -1.26
CA LEU A 234 -8.16 29.85 -0.22
C LEU A 234 -8.56 28.38 -0.13
N GLY A 235 -9.71 28.02 -0.71
CA GLY A 235 -10.24 26.65 -0.64
C GLY A 235 -10.60 26.23 0.79
N ALA A 236 -10.61 24.92 1.04
CA ALA A 236 -10.95 24.36 2.35
C ALA A 236 -9.81 24.55 3.36
N ALA A 237 -10.10 25.17 4.49
CA ALA A 237 -9.15 25.32 5.58
C ALA A 237 -8.78 23.97 6.19
N SER A 238 -7.50 23.75 6.42
CA SER A 238 -6.99 22.52 7.04
C SER A 238 -6.74 22.74 8.53
N TYR A 239 -7.08 21.75 9.35
CA TYR A 239 -6.77 21.76 10.77
C TYR A 239 -6.18 20.42 11.21
N LYS A 240 -5.53 20.41 12.36
CA LYS A 240 -4.98 19.23 12.99
C LYS A 240 -5.28 19.25 14.48
N VAL A 241 -5.85 18.15 14.97
CA VAL A 241 -6.00 17.89 16.42
C VAL A 241 -5.00 16.82 16.82
N THR A 242 -4.30 17.02 17.92
CA THR A 242 -3.31 16.08 18.49
C THR A 242 -3.48 16.01 19.99
#